data_ca2c3e693d5b2f5e338f39437a671268
#
_entry.id   ca2c3e693d5b2f5e338f39437a671268
#
_cell.length_a   1.000
_cell.length_b   1.000
_cell.length_c   1.000
_cell.angle_alpha   90.00
_cell.angle_beta   90.00
_cell.angle_gamma   90.00
#
_symmetry.space_group_name_H-M   'P 1'
#
loop_
_entity.id
_entity.type
_entity.pdbx_description
1 polymer ?
#
loop_
_entity_poly.entity_id
_entity_poly.type
_entity_poly.pdbx_seq_one_letter_code
_entity_poly.pdbx_strand_id
1 'polypeptide(L)'
;NPEDAADYGVYARRTQADNLALILRNAEITVRSGFTTVRHAGAWFPDTLAMAKAKIDAGGAIGPRIQSAGPYLTIPGGGGDLTFPEIPTDKIPAESQQGIATTPEEFADRAKSAIDNGADFLKVIASGAVFSTGTEPGAPEMHQDDIEAVVAVAKQRGVKVTAHVHSDQSGRDAILAGVNSLEHASLLSDETIALAVENDGALSMDVYNGTYTDSVGRDLGY
;
A
#
# COMPACT_ATOMS: atom_id res chain seq x y z
N ASN A 1 -0.46 13.29 1.13
CA ASN A 1 -0.39 14.74 1.05
C ASN A 1 0.91 15.11 0.33
N PRO A 2 0.90 15.94 -0.74
CA PRO A 2 2.12 16.34 -1.46
C PRO A 2 3.21 16.95 -0.56
N GLU A 3 2.82 17.71 0.47
CA GLU A 3 3.76 18.31 1.43
C GLU A 3 4.49 17.23 2.28
N ASP A 4 3.91 16.06 2.47
CA ASP A 4 4.51 14.99 3.26
C ASP A 4 5.61 14.26 2.47
N ALA A 5 5.50 14.20 1.15
CA ALA A 5 6.51 13.57 0.30
C ALA A 5 7.82 14.37 0.22
N ALA A 6 7.81 15.65 0.60
CA ALA A 6 9.01 16.49 0.71
C ALA A 6 9.69 16.41 2.09
N ASP A 7 9.03 15.83 3.11
CA ASP A 7 9.54 15.71 4.48
C ASP A 7 8.97 14.47 5.17
N TYR A 8 9.60 13.34 4.99
CA TYR A 8 9.18 12.08 5.64
C TYR A 8 9.26 12.14 7.18
N GLY A 9 10.08 12.99 7.75
CA GLY A 9 10.15 13.20 9.20
C GLY A 9 8.81 13.63 9.82
N VAL A 10 7.87 14.13 9.01
CA VAL A 10 6.52 14.48 9.45
C VAL A 10 5.76 13.30 10.04
N TYR A 11 5.99 12.08 9.55
CA TYR A 11 5.32 10.87 10.05
C TYR A 11 5.71 10.53 11.49
N ALA A 12 6.92 10.88 11.90
CA ALA A 12 7.38 10.72 13.29
C ALA A 12 6.91 11.85 14.24
N ARG A 13 6.51 13.00 13.67
CA ARG A 13 6.11 14.19 14.47
C ARG A 13 4.61 14.31 14.68
N ARG A 14 3.79 13.70 13.80
CA ARG A 14 2.34 13.74 13.91
C ARG A 14 1.84 12.80 15.00
N THR A 15 0.88 13.28 15.78
CA THR A 15 0.12 12.41 16.68
C THR A 15 -0.93 11.60 15.89
N GLN A 16 -1.46 10.54 16.51
CA GLN A 16 -2.57 9.79 15.92
C GLN A 16 -3.78 10.71 15.64
N ALA A 17 -4.04 11.68 16.52
CA ALA A 17 -5.13 12.65 16.34
C ALA A 17 -4.91 13.54 15.10
N ASP A 18 -3.66 13.98 14.84
CA ASP A 18 -3.31 14.77 13.65
C ASP A 18 -3.49 13.93 12.37
N ASN A 19 -3.03 12.68 12.38
CA ASN A 19 -3.20 11.77 11.25
C ASN A 19 -4.68 11.48 11.00
N LEU A 20 -5.49 11.24 12.03
CA LEU A 20 -6.93 11.06 11.91
C LEU A 20 -7.61 12.29 11.29
N ALA A 21 -7.29 13.48 11.76
CA ALA A 21 -7.83 14.73 11.22
C ALA A 21 -7.47 14.91 9.73
N LEU A 22 -6.22 14.59 9.36
CA LEU A 22 -5.76 14.65 7.97
C LEU A 22 -6.49 13.64 7.08
N ILE A 23 -6.64 12.39 7.53
CA ILE A 23 -7.36 11.35 6.79
C ILE A 23 -8.82 11.78 6.54
N LEU A 24 -9.51 12.29 7.56
CA LEU A 24 -10.89 12.75 7.44
C LEU A 24 -11.02 13.95 6.49
N ARG A 25 -10.11 14.91 6.55
CA ARG A 25 -10.05 16.02 5.60
C ARG A 25 -9.88 15.54 4.17
N ASN A 26 -8.94 14.61 3.93
CA ASN A 26 -8.68 14.07 2.60
C ASN A 26 -9.89 13.24 2.10
N ALA A 27 -10.55 12.49 2.98
CA ALA A 27 -11.77 11.76 2.65
C ALA A 27 -12.90 12.69 2.20
N GLU A 28 -13.10 13.82 2.89
CA GLU A 28 -14.08 14.83 2.47
C GLU A 28 -13.75 15.43 1.10
N ILE A 29 -12.48 15.80 0.86
CA ILE A 29 -12.03 16.30 -0.45
C ILE A 29 -12.30 15.26 -1.53
N THR A 30 -11.96 13.99 -1.28
CA THR A 30 -12.13 12.87 -2.22
C THR A 30 -13.60 12.70 -2.63
N VAL A 31 -14.51 12.63 -1.68
CA VAL A 31 -15.93 12.45 -2.01
C VAL A 31 -16.54 13.68 -2.69
N ARG A 32 -16.11 14.88 -2.33
CA ARG A 32 -16.53 16.12 -2.99
C ARG A 32 -15.98 16.25 -4.41
N SER A 33 -14.87 15.58 -4.71
CA SER A 33 -14.32 15.47 -6.07
C SER A 33 -15.02 14.40 -6.93
N GLY A 34 -16.09 13.75 -6.40
CA GLY A 34 -16.92 12.79 -7.11
C GLY A 34 -16.57 11.32 -6.87
N PHE A 35 -15.52 11.00 -6.10
CA PHE A 35 -15.16 9.62 -5.77
C PHE A 35 -15.95 9.13 -4.57
N THR A 36 -17.08 8.46 -4.82
CA THR A 36 -18.00 7.98 -3.76
C THR A 36 -17.58 6.66 -3.12
N THR A 37 -16.66 5.94 -3.75
CA THR A 37 -16.07 4.69 -3.24
C THR A 37 -14.60 4.67 -3.62
N VAL A 38 -13.73 4.33 -2.67
CA VAL A 38 -12.29 4.26 -2.88
C VAL A 38 -11.72 2.98 -2.28
N ARG A 39 -10.61 2.53 -2.84
CA ARG A 39 -9.79 1.45 -2.33
C ARG A 39 -8.50 2.05 -1.78
N HIS A 40 -8.27 1.91 -0.47
CA HIS A 40 -7.04 2.36 0.19
C HIS A 40 -6.03 1.22 0.18
N ALA A 41 -5.08 1.28 -0.73
CA ALA A 41 -4.15 0.19 -1.03
C ALA A 41 -2.95 0.11 -0.08
N GLY A 42 -3.21 0.05 1.22
CA GLY A 42 -2.23 -0.08 2.29
C GLY A 42 -1.96 1.23 3.04
N ALA A 43 -1.57 1.10 4.30
CA ALA A 43 -1.32 2.24 5.18
C ALA A 43 -0.14 1.96 6.13
N TRP A 44 0.63 3.01 6.45
CA TRP A 44 1.55 3.00 7.60
C TRP A 44 0.82 3.18 8.94
N PHE A 45 -0.41 3.70 8.90
CA PHE A 45 -1.25 3.94 10.07
C PHE A 45 -2.60 3.23 9.91
N PRO A 46 -2.62 1.87 9.89
CA PRO A 46 -3.83 1.10 9.60
C PRO A 46 -4.90 1.26 10.68
N ASP A 47 -4.53 1.36 11.97
CA ASP A 47 -5.49 1.56 13.05
C ASP A 47 -6.15 2.94 12.98
N THR A 48 -5.35 3.97 12.65
CA THR A 48 -5.86 5.34 12.45
C THR A 48 -6.79 5.42 11.24
N LEU A 49 -6.47 4.70 10.16
CA LEU A 49 -7.35 4.58 8.99
C LEU A 49 -8.66 3.87 9.34
N ALA A 50 -8.60 2.78 10.13
CA ALA A 50 -9.79 2.07 10.60
C ALA A 50 -10.69 2.97 11.45
N MET A 51 -10.13 3.81 12.32
CA MET A 51 -10.87 4.82 13.08
C MET A 51 -11.58 5.83 12.16
N ALA A 52 -10.90 6.31 11.11
CA ALA A 52 -11.48 7.24 10.15
C ALA A 52 -12.63 6.58 9.37
N LYS A 53 -12.43 5.34 8.87
CA LYS A 53 -13.44 4.54 8.19
C LYS A 53 -14.68 4.36 9.07
N ALA A 54 -14.49 3.90 10.31
CA ALA A 54 -15.59 3.71 11.25
C ALA A 54 -16.39 5.00 11.51
N LYS A 55 -15.69 6.15 11.62
CA LYS A 55 -16.34 7.45 11.81
C LYS A 55 -17.15 7.90 10.59
N ILE A 56 -16.66 7.63 9.37
CA ILE A 56 -17.38 7.92 8.12
C ILE A 56 -18.59 6.99 8.00
N ASP A 57 -18.42 5.69 8.22
CA ASP A 57 -19.48 4.68 8.12
C ASP A 57 -20.63 4.95 9.12
N ALA A 58 -20.30 5.49 10.30
CA ALA A 58 -21.28 5.91 11.30
C ALA A 58 -21.95 7.27 11.01
N GLY A 59 -21.60 7.95 9.89
CA GLY A 59 -22.11 9.29 9.57
C GLY A 59 -21.54 10.42 10.42
N GLY A 60 -20.51 10.16 11.21
CA GLY A 60 -19.83 11.16 12.06
C GLY A 60 -18.80 12.01 11.30
N ALA A 61 -18.54 11.71 10.03
CA ALA A 61 -17.70 12.50 9.13
C ALA A 61 -18.14 12.30 7.68
N ILE A 62 -17.80 13.27 6.82
CA ILE A 62 -18.06 13.20 5.38
C ILE A 62 -16.88 12.48 4.71
N GLY A 63 -17.16 11.49 3.89
CA GLY A 63 -16.17 10.76 3.13
C GLY A 63 -16.76 9.70 2.21
N PRO A 64 -15.95 9.07 1.35
CA PRO A 64 -16.38 7.97 0.49
C PRO A 64 -16.54 6.67 1.29
N ARG A 65 -17.16 5.67 0.70
CA ARG A 65 -17.02 4.28 1.17
C ARG A 65 -15.56 3.86 0.97
N ILE A 66 -14.90 3.43 2.04
CA ILE A 66 -13.49 3.03 2.01
C ILE A 66 -13.39 1.51 2.12
N GLN A 67 -12.76 0.88 1.13
CA GLN A 67 -12.20 -0.46 1.27
C GLN A 67 -10.73 -0.32 1.65
N SER A 68 -10.29 -0.98 2.72
CA SER A 68 -8.93 -0.85 3.25
C SER A 68 -8.17 -2.15 3.13
N ALA A 69 -6.91 -2.06 2.70
CA ALA A 69 -5.96 -3.19 2.75
C ALA A 69 -5.33 -3.41 4.13
N GLY A 70 -5.59 -2.54 5.08
CA GLY A 70 -4.84 -2.54 6.35
C GLY A 70 -3.39 -2.08 6.17
N PRO A 71 -2.42 -2.71 6.85
CA PRO A 71 -1.00 -2.38 6.70
C PRO A 71 -0.44 -2.80 5.34
N TYR A 72 0.68 -2.20 4.94
CA TYR A 72 1.53 -2.76 3.87
C TYR A 72 2.17 -4.06 4.38
N LEU A 73 2.02 -5.16 3.64
CA LEU A 73 2.78 -6.39 3.89
C LEU A 73 4.10 -6.27 3.11
N THR A 74 5.21 -6.15 3.82
CA THR A 74 6.52 -5.79 3.26
C THR A 74 7.66 -6.35 4.10
N ILE A 75 8.86 -6.37 3.52
CA ILE A 75 10.09 -6.75 4.23
C ILE A 75 10.66 -5.57 5.04
N PRO A 76 11.51 -5.80 6.04
CA PRO A 76 12.26 -4.73 6.71
C PRO A 76 13.08 -3.91 5.69
N GLY A 77 12.96 -2.58 5.74
CA GLY A 77 13.61 -1.67 4.82
C GLY A 77 13.02 -1.65 3.40
N GLY A 78 11.95 -2.39 3.15
CA GLY A 78 11.25 -2.41 1.86
C GLY A 78 10.36 -1.19 1.63
N GLY A 79 9.77 -1.11 0.44
CA GLY A 79 8.96 0.06 0.00
C GLY A 79 7.73 0.35 0.84
N GLY A 80 7.29 -0.58 1.67
CA GLY A 80 6.18 -0.38 2.63
C GLY A 80 6.63 -0.08 4.06
N ASP A 81 7.93 -0.16 4.37
CA ASP A 81 8.46 0.10 5.71
C ASP A 81 8.71 1.60 5.91
N LEU A 82 8.32 2.14 7.07
CA LEU A 82 8.50 3.56 7.42
C LEU A 82 9.90 3.80 8.01
N THR A 83 10.93 3.38 7.28
CA THR A 83 12.35 3.52 7.67
C THR A 83 13.06 4.54 6.78
N PHE A 84 12.74 5.82 6.97
CA PHE A 84 13.41 6.92 6.27
C PHE A 84 14.56 7.50 7.10
N PRO A 85 15.67 7.97 6.48
CA PRO A 85 16.79 8.55 7.20
C PRO A 85 16.45 9.71 8.13
N GLU A 86 15.36 10.43 7.83
CA GLU A 86 14.85 11.56 8.61
C GLU A 86 14.09 11.11 9.86
N ILE A 87 13.77 9.82 9.99
CA ILE A 87 13.01 9.28 11.12
C ILE A 87 13.95 8.49 12.03
N PRO A 88 14.26 8.98 13.24
CA PRO A 88 15.01 8.20 14.21
C PRO A 88 14.29 6.88 14.52
N THR A 89 15.05 5.78 14.62
CA THR A 89 14.49 4.42 14.80
C THR A 89 13.58 4.32 16.04
N ASP A 90 13.91 5.03 17.12
CA ASP A 90 13.12 5.08 18.36
C ASP A 90 11.83 5.94 18.22
N LYS A 91 11.66 6.58 17.06
CA LYS A 91 10.48 7.40 16.73
C LYS A 91 9.57 6.76 15.70
N ILE A 92 9.94 5.59 15.16
CA ILE A 92 9.08 4.86 14.22
C ILE A 92 7.83 4.41 14.96
N PRO A 93 6.63 4.82 14.53
CA PRO A 93 5.39 4.43 15.20
C PRO A 93 5.15 2.91 15.13
N ALA A 94 4.84 2.27 16.25
CA ALA A 94 4.57 0.83 16.31
C ALA A 94 3.46 0.39 15.34
N GLU A 95 2.49 1.24 15.09
CA GLU A 95 1.39 1.03 14.15
C GLU A 95 1.92 0.77 12.71
N SER A 96 3.00 1.45 12.29
CA SER A 96 3.60 1.30 10.97
C SER A 96 4.35 -0.03 10.77
N GLN A 97 4.60 -0.76 11.85
CA GLN A 97 5.37 -2.02 11.82
C GLN A 97 4.47 -3.27 11.75
N GLN A 98 3.16 -3.11 11.72
CA GLN A 98 2.20 -4.22 11.80
C GLN A 98 2.29 -5.21 10.62
N GLY A 99 2.75 -4.75 9.45
CA GLY A 99 2.86 -5.59 8.24
C GLY A 99 4.26 -6.09 7.91
N ILE A 100 5.27 -5.79 8.75
CA ILE A 100 6.65 -6.18 8.50
C ILE A 100 6.85 -7.67 8.78
N ALA A 101 7.43 -8.41 7.82
CA ALA A 101 7.72 -9.82 7.91
C ALA A 101 8.97 -10.20 7.10
N THR A 102 9.56 -11.37 7.37
CA THR A 102 10.79 -11.85 6.73
C THR A 102 10.70 -13.28 6.21
N THR A 103 9.65 -14.02 6.59
CA THR A 103 9.43 -15.39 6.13
C THR A 103 7.98 -15.59 5.66
N PRO A 104 7.72 -16.60 4.82
CA PRO A 104 6.36 -16.93 4.39
C PRO A 104 5.38 -17.14 5.54
N GLU A 105 5.81 -17.78 6.62
CA GLU A 105 4.99 -18.01 7.81
C GLU A 105 4.63 -16.71 8.51
N GLU A 106 5.59 -15.79 8.66
CA GLU A 106 5.36 -14.48 9.24
C GLU A 106 4.40 -13.65 8.36
N PHE A 107 4.58 -13.68 7.03
CA PHE A 107 3.66 -13.03 6.10
C PHE A 107 2.23 -13.59 6.21
N ALA A 108 2.07 -14.90 6.33
CA ALA A 108 0.77 -15.51 6.57
C ALA A 108 0.13 -15.01 7.88
N ASP A 109 0.91 -14.87 8.94
CA ASP A 109 0.42 -14.38 10.23
C ASP A 109 0.06 -12.89 10.18
N ARG A 110 0.86 -12.06 9.47
CA ARG A 110 0.50 -10.65 9.22
C ARG A 110 -0.78 -10.52 8.39
N ALA A 111 -0.93 -11.36 7.37
CA ALA A 111 -2.13 -11.40 6.54
C ALA A 111 -3.38 -11.75 7.37
N LYS A 112 -3.32 -12.78 8.22
CA LYS A 112 -4.41 -13.13 9.14
C LYS A 112 -4.75 -11.96 10.06
N SER A 113 -3.73 -11.37 10.70
CA SER A 113 -3.91 -10.23 11.60
C SER A 113 -4.57 -9.04 10.90
N ALA A 114 -4.13 -8.70 9.69
CA ALA A 114 -4.72 -7.60 8.92
C ALA A 114 -6.21 -7.84 8.65
N ILE A 115 -6.60 -9.06 8.24
CA ILE A 115 -8.01 -9.42 7.98
C ILE A 115 -8.82 -9.40 9.29
N ASP A 116 -8.29 -9.96 10.37
CA ASP A 116 -8.95 -10.00 11.67
C ASP A 116 -9.18 -8.59 12.24
N ASN A 117 -8.31 -7.62 11.87
CA ASN A 117 -8.43 -6.20 12.18
C ASN A 117 -9.25 -5.41 11.13
N GLY A 118 -9.96 -6.08 10.23
CA GLY A 118 -10.94 -5.46 9.35
C GLY A 118 -10.42 -5.00 7.99
N ALA A 119 -9.30 -5.54 7.51
CA ALA A 119 -8.88 -5.34 6.14
C ALA A 119 -9.88 -5.99 5.16
N ASP A 120 -10.35 -5.22 4.18
CA ASP A 120 -11.30 -5.69 3.16
C ASP A 120 -10.58 -6.47 2.04
N PHE A 121 -9.27 -6.29 1.90
CA PHE A 121 -8.36 -6.99 0.99
C PHE A 121 -6.93 -6.85 1.53
N LEU A 122 -5.92 -7.46 0.89
CA LEU A 122 -4.53 -7.37 1.32
C LEU A 122 -3.66 -6.66 0.29
N LYS A 123 -2.60 -5.97 0.73
CA LYS A 123 -1.60 -5.33 -0.11
C LYS A 123 -0.19 -5.83 0.23
N VAL A 124 0.46 -6.47 -0.73
CA VAL A 124 1.88 -6.82 -0.66
C VAL A 124 2.73 -5.82 -1.42
N ILE A 125 3.96 -5.62 -0.99
CA ILE A 125 4.97 -4.81 -1.66
C ILE A 125 5.99 -5.76 -2.27
N ALA A 126 5.77 -6.13 -3.55
CA ALA A 126 6.59 -7.14 -4.23
C ALA A 126 7.90 -6.57 -4.80
N SER A 127 7.97 -5.26 -5.01
CA SER A 127 9.19 -4.58 -5.47
C SER A 127 9.38 -3.21 -4.84
N GLY A 128 10.59 -2.68 -4.91
CA GLY A 128 10.94 -1.35 -4.44
C GLY A 128 10.05 -0.26 -5.03
N ALA A 129 9.63 0.68 -4.19
CA ALA A 129 8.78 1.80 -4.53
C ALA A 129 9.61 3.02 -4.97
N VAL A 130 9.01 3.89 -5.81
CA VAL A 130 9.68 5.08 -6.37
C VAL A 130 10.13 6.06 -5.27
N PHE A 131 9.36 6.19 -4.20
CA PHE A 131 9.61 7.15 -3.12
C PHE A 131 10.17 6.50 -1.84
N SER A 132 10.69 5.27 -1.90
CA SER A 132 11.34 4.64 -0.75
C SER A 132 12.85 4.87 -0.75
N THR A 133 13.43 4.95 0.44
CA THR A 133 14.89 5.01 0.64
C THR A 133 15.39 3.62 1.02
N GLY A 134 16.59 3.25 0.55
CA GLY A 134 17.18 1.94 0.84
C GLY A 134 16.81 0.82 -0.13
N THR A 135 15.95 1.08 -1.10
CA THR A 135 15.61 0.20 -2.21
C THR A 135 15.56 0.99 -3.51
N GLU A 136 15.69 0.31 -4.65
CA GLU A 136 15.52 0.95 -5.95
C GLU A 136 14.15 0.59 -6.54
N PRO A 137 13.51 1.50 -7.30
CA PRO A 137 12.25 1.22 -7.97
C PRO A 137 12.35 -0.05 -8.81
N GLY A 138 11.51 -1.04 -8.49
CA GLY A 138 11.49 -2.31 -9.18
C GLY A 138 12.46 -3.37 -8.67
N ALA A 139 13.35 -3.08 -7.73
CA ALA A 139 14.16 -4.13 -7.09
C ALA A 139 13.22 -5.16 -6.43
N PRO A 140 13.38 -6.48 -6.67
CA PRO A 140 12.55 -7.49 -6.01
C PRO A 140 12.72 -7.42 -4.49
N GLU A 141 11.59 -7.41 -3.75
CA GLU A 141 11.57 -7.36 -2.28
C GLU A 141 10.98 -8.63 -1.68
N MET A 142 9.78 -9.02 -2.09
CA MET A 142 9.17 -10.28 -1.67
C MET A 142 9.44 -11.36 -2.71
N HIS A 143 9.77 -12.56 -2.25
CA HIS A 143 9.85 -13.75 -3.11
C HIS A 143 8.46 -14.32 -3.40
N GLN A 144 8.35 -15.16 -4.42
CA GLN A 144 7.08 -15.75 -4.83
C GLN A 144 6.41 -16.52 -3.69
N ASP A 145 7.15 -17.29 -2.88
CA ASP A 145 6.66 -18.06 -1.75
C ASP A 145 6.11 -17.19 -0.61
N ASP A 146 6.69 -16.02 -0.36
CA ASP A 146 6.14 -15.03 0.58
C ASP A 146 4.74 -14.57 0.13
N ILE A 147 4.61 -14.25 -1.17
CA ILE A 147 3.35 -13.80 -1.75
C ILE A 147 2.32 -14.95 -1.77
N GLU A 148 2.75 -16.16 -2.11
CA GLU A 148 1.90 -17.36 -2.07
C GLU A 148 1.31 -17.62 -0.68
N ALA A 149 2.11 -17.43 0.39
CA ALA A 149 1.65 -17.54 1.76
C ALA A 149 0.52 -16.55 2.10
N VAL A 150 0.67 -15.29 1.67
CA VAL A 150 -0.37 -14.26 1.81
C VAL A 150 -1.63 -14.62 1.01
N VAL A 151 -1.45 -15.04 -0.25
CA VAL A 151 -2.56 -15.42 -1.15
C VAL A 151 -3.32 -16.62 -0.61
N ALA A 152 -2.62 -17.61 -0.02
CA ALA A 152 -3.26 -18.77 0.60
C ALA A 152 -4.19 -18.38 1.75
N VAL A 153 -3.75 -17.46 2.62
CA VAL A 153 -4.59 -16.90 3.70
C VAL A 153 -5.78 -16.14 3.12
N ALA A 154 -5.54 -15.28 2.13
CA ALA A 154 -6.58 -14.47 1.50
C ALA A 154 -7.68 -15.36 0.88
N LYS A 155 -7.29 -16.42 0.16
CA LYS A 155 -8.23 -17.41 -0.43
C LYS A 155 -9.08 -18.11 0.65
N GLN A 156 -8.48 -18.52 1.78
CA GLN A 156 -9.21 -19.13 2.88
C GLN A 156 -10.24 -18.19 3.51
N ARG A 157 -9.96 -16.90 3.51
CA ARG A 157 -10.78 -15.85 4.11
C ARG A 157 -11.72 -15.15 3.12
N GLY A 158 -11.66 -15.52 1.83
CA GLY A 158 -12.51 -14.95 0.79
C GLY A 158 -12.21 -13.50 0.45
N VAL A 159 -10.97 -13.02 0.69
CA VAL A 159 -10.53 -11.66 0.35
C VAL A 159 -9.54 -11.68 -0.81
N LYS A 160 -9.34 -10.54 -1.47
CA LYS A 160 -8.42 -10.38 -2.60
C LYS A 160 -7.04 -9.91 -2.12
N VAL A 161 -6.03 -10.10 -2.99
CA VAL A 161 -4.68 -9.58 -2.79
C VAL A 161 -4.31 -8.69 -3.97
N THR A 162 -3.70 -7.54 -3.68
CA THR A 162 -3.06 -6.68 -4.68
C THR A 162 -1.58 -6.52 -4.37
N ALA A 163 -0.75 -6.39 -5.41
CA ALA A 163 0.69 -6.24 -5.28
C ALA A 163 1.17 -4.88 -5.82
N HIS A 164 2.05 -4.20 -5.08
CA HIS A 164 2.87 -3.12 -5.62
C HIS A 164 3.96 -3.74 -6.48
N VAL A 165 4.03 -3.32 -7.74
CA VAL A 165 4.94 -3.88 -8.74
C VAL A 165 5.44 -2.78 -9.66
N HIS A 166 6.76 -2.69 -9.83
CA HIS A 166 7.37 -1.87 -10.89
C HIS A 166 8.17 -2.72 -11.88
N SER A 167 8.79 -3.84 -11.45
CA SER A 167 9.62 -4.66 -12.32
C SER A 167 8.88 -5.83 -12.95
N ASP A 168 9.41 -6.33 -14.05
CA ASP A 168 8.90 -7.48 -14.77
C ASP A 168 8.96 -8.76 -13.91
N GLN A 169 10.10 -9.01 -13.25
CA GLN A 169 10.27 -10.20 -12.40
C GLN A 169 9.24 -10.23 -11.27
N SER A 170 9.11 -9.12 -10.51
CA SER A 170 8.15 -9.05 -9.40
C SER A 170 6.69 -9.14 -9.88
N GLY A 171 6.41 -8.65 -11.10
CA GLY A 171 5.12 -8.82 -11.74
C GLY A 171 4.79 -10.28 -12.02
N ARG A 172 5.74 -11.01 -12.61
CA ARG A 172 5.60 -12.46 -12.88
C ARG A 172 5.39 -13.24 -11.59
N ASP A 173 6.24 -13.01 -10.56
CA ASP A 173 6.16 -13.70 -9.28
C ASP A 173 4.80 -13.45 -8.59
N ALA A 174 4.34 -12.21 -8.59
CA ALA A 174 3.04 -11.85 -8.03
C ALA A 174 1.86 -12.51 -8.77
N ILE A 175 1.89 -12.52 -10.12
CA ILE A 175 0.85 -13.18 -10.93
C ILE A 175 0.84 -14.69 -10.67
N LEU A 176 2.00 -15.33 -10.69
CA LEU A 176 2.13 -16.78 -10.48
C LEU A 176 1.74 -17.19 -9.06
N ALA A 177 2.02 -16.34 -8.06
CA ALA A 177 1.53 -16.53 -6.69
C ALA A 177 0.00 -16.39 -6.58
N GLY A 178 -0.66 -15.80 -7.57
CA GLY A 178 -2.11 -15.72 -7.67
C GLY A 178 -2.72 -14.47 -7.06
N VAL A 179 -2.02 -13.32 -7.10
CA VAL A 179 -2.61 -12.01 -6.77
C VAL A 179 -3.72 -11.64 -7.76
N ASN A 180 -4.67 -10.82 -7.32
CA ASN A 180 -5.81 -10.43 -8.14
C ASN A 180 -5.57 -9.16 -8.94
N SER A 181 -4.66 -8.29 -8.50
CA SER A 181 -4.29 -7.07 -9.23
C SER A 181 -2.87 -6.63 -8.95
N LEU A 182 -2.29 -5.93 -9.94
CA LEU A 182 -0.99 -5.26 -9.83
C LEU A 182 -1.22 -3.76 -9.83
N GLU A 183 -0.64 -3.07 -8.87
CA GLU A 183 -0.65 -1.61 -8.78
C GLU A 183 0.61 -1.07 -9.45
N HIS A 184 0.46 0.07 -10.14
CA HIS A 184 1.51 0.76 -10.91
C HIS A 184 1.91 0.02 -12.19
N ALA A 185 2.49 -1.17 -12.09
CA ALA A 185 2.84 -2.04 -13.21
C ALA A 185 3.68 -1.35 -14.31
N SER A 186 4.61 -0.46 -13.92
CA SER A 186 5.21 0.55 -14.82
C SER A 186 6.19 -0.02 -15.83
N LEU A 187 6.87 -1.14 -15.52
CA LEU A 187 7.98 -1.70 -16.30
C LEU A 187 7.72 -3.17 -16.68
N LEU A 188 6.45 -3.55 -16.87
CA LEU A 188 6.12 -4.90 -17.30
C LEU A 188 6.42 -5.11 -18.79
N SER A 189 6.93 -6.30 -19.15
CA SER A 189 7.04 -6.75 -20.53
C SER A 189 5.68 -7.15 -21.10
N ASP A 190 5.60 -7.23 -22.44
CA ASP A 190 4.42 -7.74 -23.12
C ASP A 190 4.09 -9.18 -22.69
N GLU A 191 5.13 -10.00 -22.43
CA GLU A 191 4.99 -11.37 -21.95
C GLU A 191 4.36 -11.43 -20.56
N THR A 192 4.74 -10.52 -19.65
CA THR A 192 4.17 -10.47 -18.30
C THR A 192 2.76 -9.89 -18.33
N ILE A 193 2.46 -8.95 -19.22
CA ILE A 193 1.09 -8.48 -19.45
C ILE A 193 0.21 -9.63 -19.99
N ALA A 194 0.70 -10.42 -20.94
CA ALA A 194 -0.01 -11.60 -21.44
C ALA A 194 -0.27 -12.62 -20.31
N LEU A 195 0.73 -12.86 -19.45
CA LEU A 195 0.58 -13.73 -18.29
C LEU A 195 -0.49 -13.21 -17.32
N ALA A 196 -0.59 -11.90 -17.12
CA ALA A 196 -1.65 -11.31 -16.29
C ALA A 196 -3.04 -11.57 -16.89
N VAL A 197 -3.19 -11.45 -18.24
CA VAL A 197 -4.44 -11.76 -18.94
C VAL A 197 -4.80 -13.24 -18.80
N GLU A 198 -3.85 -14.15 -18.97
CA GLU A 198 -4.06 -15.60 -18.82
C GLU A 198 -4.50 -16.01 -17.41
N ASN A 199 -4.11 -15.23 -16.39
CA ASN A 199 -4.44 -15.48 -14.99
C ASN A 199 -5.59 -14.58 -14.46
N ASP A 200 -6.36 -13.94 -15.34
CA ASP A 200 -7.48 -13.05 -14.99
C ASP A 200 -7.06 -11.91 -14.03
N GLY A 201 -5.81 -11.44 -14.17
CA GLY A 201 -5.21 -10.39 -13.37
C GLY A 201 -5.62 -9.00 -13.84
N ALA A 202 -5.88 -8.09 -12.89
CA ALA A 202 -6.18 -6.70 -13.18
C ALA A 202 -4.93 -5.81 -13.03
N LEU A 203 -4.80 -4.79 -13.88
CA LEU A 203 -3.77 -3.75 -13.75
C LEU A 203 -4.41 -2.44 -13.29
N SER A 204 -3.85 -1.82 -12.25
CA SER A 204 -4.28 -0.52 -11.71
C SER A 204 -3.14 0.48 -11.89
N MET A 205 -3.18 1.24 -12.98
CA MET A 205 -2.07 2.08 -13.43
C MET A 205 -2.21 3.53 -13.02
N ASP A 206 -1.08 4.18 -12.74
CA ASP A 206 -0.97 5.58 -12.32
C ASP A 206 -0.93 6.52 -13.53
N VAL A 207 -2.02 6.62 -14.27
CA VAL A 207 -2.06 7.34 -15.56
C VAL A 207 -1.76 8.84 -15.49
N TYR A 208 -1.85 9.46 -14.31
CA TYR A 208 -1.60 10.89 -14.14
C TYR A 208 -0.34 11.21 -13.32
N ASN A 209 0.18 10.25 -12.57
CA ASN A 209 1.27 10.48 -11.61
C ASN A 209 2.53 11.08 -12.25
N GLY A 210 2.99 10.52 -13.38
CA GLY A 210 4.16 11.04 -14.10
C GLY A 210 4.00 12.50 -14.56
N THR A 211 2.83 12.86 -15.10
CA THR A 211 2.55 14.24 -15.50
C THR A 211 2.51 15.19 -14.31
N TYR A 212 1.91 14.77 -13.19
CA TYR A 212 1.86 15.59 -11.97
C TYR A 212 3.27 15.79 -11.40
N THR A 213 4.05 14.73 -11.26
CA THR A 213 5.42 14.78 -10.72
C THR A 213 6.32 15.67 -11.57
N ASP A 214 6.24 15.57 -12.90
CA ASP A 214 7.06 16.40 -13.80
C ASP A 214 6.65 17.88 -13.80
N SER A 215 5.36 18.19 -13.66
CA SER A 215 4.84 19.57 -13.76
C SER A 215 4.77 20.30 -12.42
N VAL A 216 4.31 19.65 -11.38
CA VAL A 216 4.03 20.25 -10.06
C VAL A 216 4.98 19.73 -9.00
N GLY A 217 5.30 18.43 -9.03
CA GLY A 217 6.16 17.78 -8.05
C GLY A 217 7.57 18.38 -8.05
N ARG A 218 8.11 18.72 -9.22
CA ARG A 218 9.43 19.36 -9.35
C ARG A 218 9.54 20.65 -8.53
N ASP A 219 8.49 21.48 -8.52
CA ASP A 219 8.46 22.71 -7.74
C ASP A 219 8.32 22.44 -6.22
N LEU A 220 7.87 21.24 -5.85
CA LEU A 220 7.73 20.80 -4.47
C LEU A 220 8.95 20.00 -3.97
N GLY A 221 9.97 19.78 -4.82
CA GLY A 221 11.22 19.12 -4.46
C GLY A 221 11.19 17.58 -4.59
N TYR A 222 10.31 17.03 -5.42
CA TYR A 222 10.33 15.61 -5.78
C TYR A 222 11.45 15.26 -6.75
#